data_462af2fb13e733739e2b62dd1a5db661
#
_entry.id   462af2fb13e733739e2b62dd1a5db661
#
_cell.length_a   1.000
_cell.length_b   1.000
_cell.length_c   1.000
_cell.angle_alpha   90.00
_cell.angle_beta   90.00
_cell.angle_gamma   90.00
#
_symmetry.space_group_name_H-M   'P 1'
#
loop_
_entity.id
_entity.type
_entity.pdbx_description
1 polymer ?
#
loop_
_entity_poly.entity_id
_entity_poly.type
_entity_poly.pdbx_seq_one_letter_code
_entity_poly.pdbx_strand_id
1 'polypeptide(L)'
;MIFAPTKKMSKSDENANASIFLMDDPDTIMRKFKRAVTYSEAQIRYRDEQPGIKNLIDIYSACTGKTPEEVEREFDGQGYGAFKPAVGEAVVDVLRPLQERVKELEKDKAYIDSVIKNNAEKAQYFSTKTLRKVQKKIGFPERIR
;
A
#
# COMPACT_ATOMS: atom_id res chain seq x y z
N MET A 1 7.41 -8.11 0.38
CA MET A 1 7.11 -8.33 -1.07
C MET A 1 6.44 -9.66 -1.27
N ILE A 2 5.46 -9.77 -2.19
CA ILE A 2 4.73 -11.03 -2.46
C ILE A 2 5.65 -12.11 -3.05
N PHE A 3 6.63 -11.73 -3.87
CA PHE A 3 7.59 -12.64 -4.52
C PHE A 3 8.96 -12.70 -3.83
N ALA A 4 9.25 -11.81 -2.91
CA ALA A 4 10.48 -11.80 -2.11
C ALA A 4 10.16 -11.31 -0.70
N PRO A 5 9.56 -12.17 0.15
CA PRO A 5 8.98 -11.79 1.44
C PRO A 5 10.01 -11.18 2.40
N THR A 6 11.28 -11.53 2.26
CA THR A 6 12.40 -11.01 3.06
C THR A 6 12.96 -9.67 2.57
N LYS A 7 12.54 -9.18 1.38
CA LYS A 7 12.99 -7.91 0.83
C LYS A 7 11.96 -6.81 1.07
N LYS A 8 12.44 -5.58 1.30
CA LYS A 8 11.57 -4.40 1.38
C LYS A 8 10.86 -4.19 0.04
N MET A 9 9.56 -3.96 0.07
CA MET A 9 8.78 -3.62 -1.12
C MET A 9 9.24 -2.28 -1.71
N SER A 10 9.42 -2.23 -3.04
CA SER A 10 9.75 -1.02 -3.76
C SER A 10 8.80 -0.82 -4.93
N LYS A 11 8.27 0.40 -5.07
CA LYS A 11 7.43 0.78 -6.22
C LYS A 11 8.21 0.85 -7.54
N SER A 12 9.54 0.93 -7.47
CA SER A 12 10.45 0.94 -8.63
C SER A 12 11.11 -0.41 -8.88
N ASP A 13 10.55 -1.50 -8.35
CA ASP A 13 11.01 -2.86 -8.67
C ASP A 13 10.66 -3.18 -10.13
N GLU A 14 11.60 -3.76 -10.86
CA GLU A 14 11.40 -4.16 -12.27
C GLU A 14 10.29 -5.22 -12.43
N ASN A 15 10.05 -6.01 -11.38
CA ASN A 15 8.97 -6.99 -11.37
C ASN A 15 7.66 -6.34 -10.87
N ALA A 16 6.80 -5.94 -11.78
CA ALA A 16 5.48 -5.36 -11.48
C ALA A 16 4.58 -6.28 -10.61
N ASN A 17 4.85 -7.59 -10.56
CA ASN A 17 4.11 -8.51 -9.70
C ASN A 17 4.63 -8.54 -8.24
N ALA A 18 5.78 -7.92 -7.95
CA ALA A 18 6.36 -7.92 -6.61
C ALA A 18 5.56 -7.07 -5.61
N SER A 19 4.72 -6.15 -6.09
CA SER A 19 3.95 -5.20 -5.29
C SER A 19 2.48 -5.18 -5.69
N ILE A 20 1.59 -4.91 -4.74
CA ILE A 20 0.21 -4.54 -5.02
C ILE A 20 0.15 -3.01 -5.05
N PHE A 21 -0.33 -2.46 -6.15
CA PHE A 21 -0.58 -1.02 -6.26
C PHE A 21 -2.00 -0.71 -5.82
N LEU A 22 -2.20 0.47 -5.22
CA LEU A 22 -3.52 0.88 -4.71
C LEU A 22 -4.60 0.91 -5.81
N MET A 23 -4.21 1.11 -7.07
CA MET A 23 -5.12 1.17 -8.21
C MET A 23 -5.09 -0.09 -9.09
N ASP A 24 -4.45 -1.18 -8.62
CA ASP A 24 -4.57 -2.47 -9.31
C ASP A 24 -6.04 -2.92 -9.32
N ASP A 25 -6.50 -3.43 -10.46
CA ASP A 25 -7.83 -4.02 -10.55
C ASP A 25 -7.92 -5.35 -9.78
N PRO A 26 -9.14 -5.79 -9.40
CA PRO A 26 -9.33 -7.01 -8.62
C PRO A 26 -8.68 -8.25 -9.24
N ASP A 27 -8.78 -8.42 -10.56
CA ASP A 27 -8.22 -9.59 -11.26
C ASP A 27 -6.69 -9.58 -11.21
N THR A 28 -6.08 -8.41 -11.33
CA THR A 28 -4.63 -8.23 -11.18
C THR A 28 -4.18 -8.55 -9.76
N ILE A 29 -4.90 -8.08 -8.73
CA ILE A 29 -4.61 -8.39 -7.33
C ILE A 29 -4.68 -9.91 -7.11
N MET A 30 -5.79 -10.54 -7.51
CA MET A 30 -6.00 -11.98 -7.38
C MET A 30 -4.91 -12.79 -8.09
N ARG A 31 -4.52 -12.40 -9.30
CA ARG A 31 -3.43 -13.06 -10.05
C ARG A 31 -2.10 -12.94 -9.33
N LYS A 32 -1.78 -11.78 -8.75
CA LYS A 32 -0.54 -11.56 -7.98
C LYS A 32 -0.50 -12.47 -6.75
N PHE A 33 -1.58 -12.55 -5.98
CA PHE A 33 -1.64 -13.45 -4.81
C PHE A 33 -1.57 -14.94 -5.18
N LYS A 34 -2.24 -15.38 -6.25
CA LYS A 34 -2.12 -16.75 -6.74
C LYS A 34 -0.67 -17.15 -7.04
N ARG A 35 0.15 -16.21 -7.52
CA ARG A 35 1.57 -16.41 -7.84
C ARG A 35 2.52 -16.15 -6.68
N ALA A 36 2.02 -15.73 -5.51
CA ALA A 36 2.85 -15.48 -4.33
C ALA A 36 3.71 -16.73 -3.98
N VAL A 37 4.93 -16.45 -3.50
CA VAL A 37 5.87 -17.51 -3.11
C VAL A 37 5.32 -18.27 -1.90
N THR A 38 5.27 -19.58 -2.02
CA THR A 38 4.89 -20.52 -0.96
C THR A 38 5.82 -21.74 -1.00
N TYR A 39 5.71 -22.60 0.00
CA TYR A 39 6.57 -23.76 0.20
C TYR A 39 5.87 -25.04 -0.27
N SER A 40 6.63 -26.14 -0.36
CA SER A 40 6.09 -27.48 -0.74
C SER A 40 5.12 -28.05 0.28
N GLU A 41 5.29 -27.68 1.55
CA GLU A 41 4.36 -28.07 2.62
C GLU A 41 3.12 -27.17 2.55
N ALA A 42 1.98 -27.74 2.23
CA ALA A 42 0.71 -27.01 2.09
C ALA A 42 0.08 -26.60 3.45
N GLN A 43 0.90 -26.39 4.47
CA GLN A 43 0.44 -25.98 5.80
C GLN A 43 0.51 -24.46 5.96
N ILE A 44 -0.57 -23.89 6.49
CA ILE A 44 -0.66 -22.45 6.80
C ILE A 44 -0.30 -22.29 8.26
N ARG A 45 0.97 -21.96 8.52
CA ARG A 45 1.51 -21.76 9.86
C ARG A 45 2.37 -20.50 9.93
N TYR A 46 2.21 -19.74 10.99
CA TYR A 46 2.95 -18.50 11.23
C TYR A 46 4.34 -18.81 11.78
N ARG A 47 5.29 -19.06 10.89
CA ARG A 47 6.65 -19.50 11.25
C ARG A 47 7.70 -18.68 10.50
N ASP A 48 8.83 -18.42 11.15
CA ASP A 48 9.95 -17.68 10.56
C ASP A 48 10.65 -18.45 9.42
N GLU A 49 10.59 -19.76 9.46
CA GLU A 49 11.13 -20.65 8.42
C GLU A 49 10.33 -20.58 7.11
N GLN A 50 9.12 -20.04 7.16
CA GLN A 50 8.23 -19.90 6.01
C GLN A 50 7.85 -18.43 5.78
N PRO A 51 8.80 -17.53 5.49
CA PRO A 51 8.54 -16.08 5.40
C PRO A 51 7.50 -15.70 4.34
N GLY A 52 7.30 -16.52 3.30
CA GLY A 52 6.23 -16.30 2.30
C GLY A 52 4.83 -16.45 2.90
N ILE A 53 4.60 -17.52 3.66
CA ILE A 53 3.31 -17.78 4.32
C ILE A 53 3.09 -16.78 5.45
N LYS A 54 4.11 -16.54 6.27
CA LYS A 54 4.07 -15.54 7.33
C LYS A 54 3.63 -14.18 6.79
N ASN A 55 4.24 -13.72 5.68
CA ASN A 55 3.86 -12.46 5.03
C ASN A 55 2.40 -12.46 4.53
N LEU A 56 1.90 -13.57 4.01
CA LEU A 56 0.49 -13.65 3.59
C LEU A 56 -0.47 -13.65 4.80
N ILE A 57 -0.11 -14.29 5.91
CA ILE A 57 -0.87 -14.25 7.16
C ILE A 57 -0.88 -12.83 7.70
N ASP A 58 0.25 -12.12 7.74
CA ASP A 58 0.34 -10.72 8.16
C ASP A 58 -0.58 -9.82 7.33
N ILE A 59 -0.59 -10.00 6.00
CA ILE A 59 -1.47 -9.23 5.10
C ILE A 59 -2.94 -9.52 5.40
N TYR A 60 -3.30 -10.80 5.52
CA TYR A 60 -4.68 -11.21 5.81
C TYR A 60 -5.15 -10.70 7.16
N SER A 61 -4.31 -10.81 8.18
CA SER A 61 -4.56 -10.28 9.53
C SER A 61 -4.78 -8.75 9.50
N ALA A 62 -3.93 -8.02 8.78
CA ALA A 62 -4.06 -6.58 8.66
C ALA A 62 -5.36 -6.16 7.94
N CYS A 63 -5.82 -6.93 6.96
CA CYS A 63 -7.04 -6.65 6.21
C CYS A 63 -8.32 -7.04 6.97
N THR A 64 -8.27 -8.12 7.76
CA THR A 64 -9.47 -8.70 8.40
C THR A 64 -9.58 -8.38 9.90
N GLY A 65 -8.49 -7.92 10.52
CA GLY A 65 -8.41 -7.71 11.98
C GLY A 65 -8.22 -9.00 12.78
N LYS A 66 -8.06 -10.17 12.12
CA LYS A 66 -7.84 -11.45 12.79
C LYS A 66 -6.40 -11.59 13.26
N THR A 67 -6.19 -12.32 14.35
CA THR A 67 -4.84 -12.67 14.81
C THR A 67 -4.24 -13.78 13.92
N PRO A 68 -2.91 -13.93 13.88
CA PRO A 68 -2.28 -15.04 13.15
C PRO A 68 -2.80 -16.41 13.55
N GLU A 69 -3.06 -16.63 14.83
CA GLU A 69 -3.60 -17.89 15.37
C GLU A 69 -5.04 -18.16 14.90
N GLU A 70 -5.83 -17.13 14.73
CA GLU A 70 -7.19 -17.23 14.16
C GLU A 70 -7.12 -17.58 12.68
N VAL A 71 -6.19 -16.99 11.94
CA VAL A 71 -5.95 -17.32 10.53
C VAL A 71 -5.48 -18.76 10.36
N GLU A 72 -4.55 -19.23 11.19
CA GLU A 72 -4.12 -20.62 11.17
C GLU A 72 -5.28 -21.59 11.40
N ARG A 73 -6.15 -21.30 12.35
CA ARG A 73 -7.34 -22.14 12.64
C ARG A 73 -8.36 -22.12 11.52
N GLU A 74 -8.60 -20.95 10.92
CA GLU A 74 -9.55 -20.78 9.83
C GLU A 74 -9.17 -21.59 8.59
N PHE A 75 -7.89 -21.65 8.28
CA PHE A 75 -7.37 -22.34 7.10
C PHE A 75 -6.71 -23.70 7.40
N ASP A 76 -6.90 -24.23 8.60
CA ASP A 76 -6.34 -25.54 8.96
C ASP A 76 -6.89 -26.63 8.03
N GLY A 77 -6.00 -27.38 7.40
CA GLY A 77 -6.33 -28.43 6.42
C GLY A 77 -6.79 -27.96 5.03
N GLN A 78 -6.93 -26.64 4.77
CA GLN A 78 -7.44 -26.14 3.48
C GLN A 78 -6.34 -25.92 2.42
N GLY A 79 -5.09 -25.77 2.83
CA GLY A 79 -3.96 -25.56 1.93
C GLY A 79 -3.94 -24.20 1.22
N TYR A 80 -2.91 -24.00 0.37
CA TYR A 80 -2.67 -22.70 -0.30
C TYR A 80 -3.70 -22.37 -1.37
N GLY A 81 -4.41 -23.36 -1.90
CA GLY A 81 -5.43 -23.17 -2.93
C GLY A 81 -6.62 -22.37 -2.45
N ALA A 82 -7.01 -22.50 -1.19
CA ALA A 82 -8.05 -21.71 -0.54
C ALA A 82 -7.47 -20.42 0.08
N PHE A 83 -6.32 -20.48 0.70
CA PHE A 83 -5.75 -19.36 1.45
C PHE A 83 -5.34 -18.16 0.56
N LYS A 84 -4.61 -18.42 -0.54
CA LYS A 84 -4.15 -17.34 -1.42
C LYS A 84 -5.29 -16.51 -2.04
N PRO A 85 -6.37 -17.12 -2.56
CA PRO A 85 -7.54 -16.35 -2.99
C PRO A 85 -8.17 -15.53 -1.87
N ALA A 86 -8.33 -16.10 -0.66
CA ALA A 86 -8.90 -15.40 0.47
C ALA A 86 -8.09 -14.15 0.86
N VAL A 87 -6.75 -14.24 0.84
CA VAL A 87 -5.88 -13.06 1.04
C VAL A 87 -6.12 -12.01 -0.04
N GLY A 88 -6.21 -12.43 -1.31
CA GLY A 88 -6.50 -11.54 -2.43
C GLY A 88 -7.84 -10.83 -2.28
N GLU A 89 -8.91 -11.55 -1.93
CA GLU A 89 -10.25 -11.03 -1.69
C GLU A 89 -10.26 -10.02 -0.55
N ALA A 90 -9.62 -10.34 0.58
CA ALA A 90 -9.51 -9.43 1.72
C ALA A 90 -8.82 -8.11 1.34
N VAL A 91 -7.76 -8.16 0.52
CA VAL A 91 -7.09 -6.94 0.01
C VAL A 91 -7.98 -6.16 -0.95
N VAL A 92 -8.69 -6.83 -1.85
CA VAL A 92 -9.65 -6.18 -2.77
C VAL A 92 -10.74 -5.44 -1.99
N ASP A 93 -11.29 -6.06 -0.94
CA ASP A 93 -12.34 -5.44 -0.13
C ASP A 93 -11.85 -4.19 0.63
N VAL A 94 -10.63 -4.21 1.13
CA VAL A 94 -10.00 -3.03 1.78
C VAL A 94 -9.73 -1.91 0.76
N LEU A 95 -9.32 -2.24 -0.47
CA LEU A 95 -8.96 -1.25 -1.48
C LEU A 95 -10.18 -0.67 -2.22
N ARG A 96 -11.28 -1.42 -2.30
CA ARG A 96 -12.49 -1.02 -3.04
C ARG A 96 -13.01 0.37 -2.66
N PRO A 97 -13.26 0.70 -1.38
CA PRO A 97 -13.78 2.03 -1.01
C PRO A 97 -12.80 3.15 -1.35
N LEU A 98 -11.49 2.89 -1.25
CA LEU A 98 -10.47 3.85 -1.64
C LEU A 98 -10.50 4.11 -3.16
N GLN A 99 -10.57 3.04 -3.96
CA GLN A 99 -10.61 3.14 -5.42
C GLN A 99 -11.89 3.82 -5.92
N GLU A 100 -13.02 3.55 -5.28
CA GLU A 100 -14.30 4.22 -5.57
C GLU A 100 -14.19 5.72 -5.28
N ARG A 101 -13.60 6.08 -4.13
CA ARG A 101 -13.41 7.48 -3.78
C ARG A 101 -12.46 8.22 -4.72
N VAL A 102 -11.38 7.57 -5.16
CA VAL A 102 -10.48 8.13 -6.19
C VAL A 102 -11.26 8.41 -7.48
N LYS A 103 -12.01 7.42 -8.00
CA LYS A 103 -12.82 7.57 -9.22
C LYS A 103 -13.86 8.68 -9.11
N GLU A 104 -14.41 8.90 -7.92
CA GLU A 104 -15.34 9.99 -7.66
C GLU A 104 -14.64 11.36 -7.73
N LEU A 105 -13.51 11.49 -7.03
CA LEU A 105 -12.72 12.72 -7.00
C LEU A 105 -12.14 13.08 -8.38
N GLU A 106 -11.72 12.11 -9.18
CA GLU A 106 -11.21 12.34 -10.53
C GLU A 106 -12.24 13.00 -11.47
N LYS A 107 -13.53 12.85 -11.18
CA LYS A 107 -14.61 13.50 -11.93
C LYS A 107 -14.76 14.99 -11.58
N ASP A 108 -14.33 15.40 -10.38
CA ASP A 108 -14.42 16.79 -9.90
C ASP A 108 -13.04 17.47 -9.93
N LYS A 109 -12.57 17.77 -11.12
CA LYS A 109 -11.29 18.47 -11.34
C LYS A 109 -11.24 19.82 -10.66
N ALA A 110 -12.37 20.53 -10.62
CA ALA A 110 -12.43 21.86 -10.00
C ALA A 110 -12.17 21.79 -8.49
N TYR A 111 -12.70 20.75 -7.83
CA TYR A 111 -12.41 20.50 -6.43
C TYR A 111 -10.92 20.18 -6.21
N ILE A 112 -10.34 19.27 -7.02
CA ILE A 112 -8.92 18.92 -6.92
C ILE A 112 -8.03 20.16 -7.10
N ASP A 113 -8.30 20.98 -8.12
CA ASP A 113 -7.56 22.21 -8.39
C ASP A 113 -7.68 23.21 -7.23
N SER A 114 -8.85 23.33 -6.62
CA SER A 114 -9.06 24.18 -5.45
C SER A 114 -8.25 23.72 -4.25
N VAL A 115 -8.20 22.41 -3.99
CA VAL A 115 -7.41 21.82 -2.90
C VAL A 115 -5.92 22.05 -3.13
N ILE A 116 -5.43 21.81 -4.34
CA ILE A 116 -4.03 22.02 -4.72
C ILE A 116 -3.65 23.50 -4.52
N LYS A 117 -4.46 24.44 -5.05
CA LYS A 117 -4.21 25.87 -4.94
C LYS A 117 -4.17 26.33 -3.48
N ASN A 118 -5.20 26.00 -2.71
CA ASN A 118 -5.28 26.37 -1.30
C ASN A 118 -4.10 25.85 -0.47
N ASN A 119 -3.68 24.62 -0.73
CA ASN A 119 -2.55 24.02 -0.01
C ASN A 119 -1.20 24.58 -0.48
N ALA A 120 -1.05 24.89 -1.77
CA ALA A 120 0.13 25.55 -2.29
C ALA A 120 0.30 26.95 -1.67
N GLU A 121 -0.77 27.73 -1.54
CA GLU A 121 -0.75 29.05 -0.88
C GLU A 121 -0.32 28.95 0.59
N LYS A 122 -0.85 27.96 1.34
CA LYS A 122 -0.42 27.69 2.73
C LYS A 122 1.06 27.33 2.81
N ALA A 123 1.52 26.42 1.97
CA ALA A 123 2.92 26.00 1.93
C ALA A 123 3.83 27.18 1.57
N GLN A 124 3.44 27.99 0.58
CA GLN A 124 4.17 29.18 0.18
C GLN A 124 4.25 30.22 1.30
N TYR A 125 3.19 30.43 2.07
CA TYR A 125 3.20 31.32 3.22
C TYR A 125 4.29 30.92 4.23
N PHE A 126 4.32 29.65 4.64
CA PHE A 126 5.31 29.17 5.62
C PHE A 126 6.74 29.19 5.07
N SER A 127 6.94 28.71 3.84
CA SER A 127 8.26 28.69 3.21
C SER A 127 8.83 30.10 3.00
N THR A 128 8.00 31.05 2.52
CA THR A 128 8.41 32.43 2.33
C THR A 128 8.78 33.11 3.65
N LYS A 129 7.99 32.87 4.72
CA LYS A 129 8.27 33.40 6.05
C LYS A 129 9.64 32.91 6.58
N THR A 130 9.96 31.65 6.38
CA THR A 130 11.24 31.07 6.78
C THR A 130 12.38 31.57 5.92
N LEU A 131 12.22 31.58 4.60
CA LEU A 131 13.21 32.04 3.64
C LEU A 131 13.61 33.52 3.90
N ARG A 132 12.63 34.42 4.12
CA ARG A 132 12.90 35.82 4.46
C ARG A 132 13.74 35.97 5.72
N LYS A 133 13.49 35.17 6.77
CA LYS A 133 14.29 35.18 7.99
C LYS A 133 15.74 34.77 7.71
N VAL A 134 15.94 33.74 6.89
CA VAL A 134 17.26 33.27 6.49
C VAL A 134 17.98 34.35 5.68
N GLN A 135 17.35 34.86 4.63
CA GLN A 135 17.93 35.89 3.77
C GLN A 135 18.35 37.13 4.56
N LYS A 136 17.50 37.59 5.50
CA LYS A 136 17.84 38.71 6.37
C LYS A 136 19.06 38.43 7.25
N LYS A 137 19.19 37.21 7.78
CA LYS A 137 20.34 36.84 8.65
C LYS A 137 21.65 36.74 7.90
N ILE A 138 21.63 36.35 6.63
CA ILE A 138 22.83 36.18 5.80
C ILE A 138 23.11 37.39 4.88
N GLY A 139 22.34 38.48 5.01
CA GLY A 139 22.56 39.74 4.28
C GLY A 139 22.15 39.71 2.81
N PHE A 140 21.29 38.76 2.37
CA PHE A 140 20.76 38.78 1.02
C PHE A 140 19.71 39.89 0.83
N PRO A 141 19.71 40.60 -0.33
CA PRO A 141 18.69 41.59 -0.63
C PRO A 141 17.29 40.95 -0.72
N GLU A 142 16.28 41.67 -0.29
CA GLU A 142 14.90 41.24 -0.47
C GLU A 142 14.56 41.11 -1.96
N ARG A 143 13.84 40.04 -2.33
CA ARG A 143 13.39 39.81 -3.69
C ARG A 143 12.35 40.89 -4.07
N ILE A 144 12.69 41.73 -5.03
CA ILE A 144 11.73 42.69 -5.62
C ILE A 144 10.67 41.87 -6.36
N ARG A 145 9.40 42.08 -6.01
CA ARG A 145 8.25 41.42 -6.68
C ARG A 145 7.90 42.14 -7.95
#